data_2cba84464459eef813bd1e1c9b971eb6
#
_entry.id   2cba84464459eef813bd1e1c9b971eb6
#
_cell.length_a   1.000
_cell.length_b   1.000
_cell.length_c   1.000
_cell.angle_alpha   90.00
_cell.angle_beta   90.00
_cell.angle_gamma   90.00
#
_symmetry.space_group_name_H-M   'P 1'
#
loop_
_entity.id
_entity.type
_entity.pdbx_description
1 polymer ?
#
loop_
_entity_poly.entity_id
_entity_poly.type
_entity_poly.pdbx_seq_one_letter_code
_entity_poly.pdbx_strand_id
1 'polypeptide(L)'
;NENIEIVTLAELESIEGRAGNFSVSIRERARFVTDACTRCKNCHTVCPVVRPNEYDAGLTFRKAIYTPMSDTLPPEWVIDIESCLNTPPNYLPCQRCVEVCDDHAIFFNLPLETFHQRQVGAVILAPGFRTEDPGRFEEVGYGAHPDVVSSAELQRLLESPGPTGGFASKPSDEEYPESVLLVLDNPSDFALYIVASQVHQLLEQDVGTVAVLILGQPGDEQDEARSLAAESGIKVHWGASFKVEPTEDKVLEVTYEDLASNRFARAAYDMVVLCNDVEPPGDLAALAETAGVSLAEDGYVSAGEGSGGSFETSRPGIFVAGCASGPKNIRDSLAGAQAAAAAATALIDPRLLGAAEDEAKQAPAAATVPPEDMRQQLEQLLYALINR
;
A
#
# COMPACT_ATOMS: atom_id res chain seq x y z
N ASN A 1 -6.33 2.43 -23.09
CA ASN A 1 -7.75 2.61 -23.41
C ASN A 1 -7.98 4.11 -23.65
N GLU A 2 -8.49 4.49 -24.82
CA GLU A 2 -8.70 5.88 -25.25
C GLU A 2 -9.68 6.66 -24.33
N ASN A 3 -10.45 5.96 -23.51
CA ASN A 3 -11.41 6.56 -22.57
C ASN A 3 -10.85 6.77 -21.15
N ILE A 4 -9.54 6.49 -20.92
CA ILE A 4 -8.88 6.66 -19.64
C ILE A 4 -7.73 7.65 -19.80
N GLU A 5 -7.82 8.76 -19.08
CA GLU A 5 -6.73 9.73 -18.91
C GLU A 5 -6.11 9.52 -17.53
N ILE A 6 -4.78 9.41 -17.47
CA ILE A 6 -4.02 9.28 -16.21
C ILE A 6 -3.23 10.57 -16.03
N VAL A 7 -3.50 11.29 -14.95
CA VAL A 7 -2.74 12.49 -14.54
C VAL A 7 -2.00 12.15 -13.25
N THR A 8 -0.68 12.16 -13.30
CA THR A 8 0.18 11.81 -12.17
C THR A 8 0.88 13.04 -11.60
N LEU A 9 1.47 12.95 -10.42
CA LEU A 9 2.03 14.08 -9.68
C LEU A 9 0.98 15.19 -9.47
N ALA A 10 -0.28 14.79 -9.31
CA ALA A 10 -1.42 15.66 -9.34
C ALA A 10 -2.14 15.70 -7.99
N GLU A 11 -2.66 16.85 -7.66
CA GLU A 11 -3.45 17.12 -6.46
C GLU A 11 -4.78 17.74 -6.85
N LEU A 12 -5.82 17.38 -6.09
CA LEU A 12 -7.14 17.97 -6.25
C LEU A 12 -7.18 19.36 -5.58
N GLU A 13 -7.42 20.40 -6.35
CA GLU A 13 -7.48 21.78 -5.86
C GLU A 13 -8.90 22.20 -5.46
N SER A 14 -9.90 21.81 -6.25
CA SER A 14 -11.29 22.13 -5.94
C SER A 14 -12.28 21.20 -6.65
N ILE A 15 -13.45 21.02 -6.02
CA ILE A 15 -14.65 20.43 -6.64
C ILE A 15 -15.82 21.38 -6.43
N GLU A 16 -16.29 21.98 -7.49
CA GLU A 16 -17.45 22.86 -7.49
C GLU A 16 -18.64 22.19 -8.18
N GLY A 17 -19.86 22.66 -7.92
CA GLY A 17 -21.07 22.15 -8.55
C GLY A 17 -21.77 21.07 -7.73
N ARG A 18 -22.48 20.18 -8.41
CA ARG A 18 -23.37 19.18 -7.82
C ARG A 18 -23.32 17.85 -8.58
N ALA A 19 -23.89 16.82 -7.97
CA ALA A 19 -24.09 15.51 -8.59
C ALA A 19 -24.59 15.62 -10.03
N GLY A 20 -23.93 14.92 -10.95
CA GLY A 20 -24.16 14.94 -12.38
C GLY A 20 -23.48 16.11 -13.13
N ASN A 21 -22.94 17.12 -12.43
CA ASN A 21 -22.29 18.27 -13.07
C ASN A 21 -21.32 18.96 -12.11
N PHE A 22 -20.15 18.34 -11.91
CA PHE A 22 -19.04 18.90 -11.15
C PHE A 22 -18.03 19.55 -12.09
N SER A 23 -17.44 20.66 -11.64
CA SER A 23 -16.22 21.25 -12.19
C SER A 23 -15.07 20.95 -11.25
N VAL A 24 -14.07 20.23 -11.71
CA VAL A 24 -12.92 19.78 -10.92
C VAL A 24 -11.67 20.49 -11.41
N SER A 25 -10.93 21.10 -10.49
CA SER A 25 -9.60 21.66 -10.73
C SER A 25 -8.53 20.72 -10.18
N ILE A 26 -7.57 20.37 -11.03
CA ILE A 26 -6.45 19.47 -10.72
C ILE A 26 -5.17 20.25 -10.96
N ARG A 27 -4.28 20.29 -9.96
CA ARG A 27 -2.93 20.82 -10.06
C ARG A 27 -1.95 19.67 -10.32
N GLU A 28 -1.25 19.73 -11.43
CA GLU A 28 -0.21 18.78 -11.81
C GLU A 28 1.16 19.42 -11.65
N ARG A 29 2.08 18.77 -10.94
CA ARG A 29 3.48 19.18 -10.80
C ARG A 29 4.31 18.69 -11.96
N ALA A 30 5.30 19.49 -12.37
CA ALA A 30 6.17 19.15 -13.49
C ALA A 30 6.96 17.85 -13.25
N ARG A 31 6.89 16.96 -14.20
CA ARG A 31 7.72 15.74 -14.24
C ARG A 31 9.15 16.03 -14.70
N PHE A 32 9.37 17.10 -15.48
CA PHE A 32 10.61 17.49 -16.16
C PHE A 32 11.15 16.49 -17.19
N VAL A 33 10.52 15.33 -17.34
CA VAL A 33 10.87 14.31 -18.33
C VAL A 33 9.65 14.10 -19.23
N THR A 34 9.86 14.18 -20.54
CA THR A 34 8.80 14.04 -21.55
C THR A 34 8.64 12.60 -22.03
N ASP A 35 7.59 12.34 -22.79
CA ASP A 35 7.27 11.07 -23.46
C ASP A 35 8.31 10.62 -24.51
N ALA A 36 9.25 11.49 -24.87
CA ALA A 36 10.41 11.12 -25.67
C ALA A 36 11.41 10.21 -24.92
N CYS A 37 11.22 9.99 -23.61
CA CYS A 37 12.11 9.18 -22.78
C CYS A 37 12.05 7.69 -23.13
N THR A 38 13.18 7.11 -23.58
CA THR A 38 13.32 5.68 -23.90
C THR A 38 13.69 4.82 -22.68
N ARG A 39 13.80 5.40 -21.49
CA ARG A 39 14.17 4.73 -20.23
C ARG A 39 15.55 4.06 -20.25
N CYS A 40 16.51 4.62 -20.98
CA CYS A 40 17.88 4.10 -21.13
C CYS A 40 18.70 4.09 -19.83
N LYS A 41 18.25 4.75 -18.75
CA LYS A 41 18.90 4.88 -17.43
C LYS A 41 20.16 5.74 -17.37
N ASN A 42 20.65 6.31 -18.47
CA ASN A 42 21.88 7.13 -18.47
C ASN A 42 21.79 8.29 -17.48
N CYS A 43 20.66 8.98 -17.41
CA CYS A 43 20.42 10.09 -16.49
C CYS A 43 20.51 9.68 -15.01
N HIS A 44 20.07 8.49 -14.66
CA HIS A 44 20.14 7.94 -13.31
C HIS A 44 21.60 7.69 -12.89
N THR A 45 22.45 7.18 -13.78
CA THR A 45 23.85 6.85 -13.44
C THR A 45 24.69 8.08 -13.10
N VAL A 46 24.40 9.23 -13.70
CA VAL A 46 25.17 10.48 -13.51
C VAL A 46 24.58 11.40 -12.44
N CYS A 47 23.39 11.11 -11.94
CA CYS A 47 22.75 11.93 -10.91
C CYS A 47 23.54 11.86 -9.60
N PRO A 48 24.00 12.98 -9.03
CA PRO A 48 24.81 12.98 -7.81
C PRO A 48 23.97 12.80 -6.54
N VAL A 49 22.66 13.03 -6.62
CA VAL A 49 21.74 12.92 -5.46
C VAL A 49 21.52 11.46 -5.14
N VAL A 50 21.59 11.13 -3.84
CA VAL A 50 21.27 9.82 -3.28
C VAL A 50 20.38 10.03 -2.06
N ARG A 51 19.26 9.34 -2.00
CA ARG A 51 18.33 9.39 -0.86
C ARG A 51 17.69 8.01 -0.62
N PRO A 52 17.18 7.72 0.58
CA PRO A 52 16.40 6.51 0.79
C PRO A 52 15.26 6.41 -0.21
N ASN A 53 14.98 5.18 -0.66
CA ASN A 53 13.91 4.91 -1.60
C ASN A 53 12.62 4.62 -0.85
N GLU A 54 11.71 5.56 -0.82
CA GLU A 54 10.41 5.44 -0.16
C GLU A 54 9.51 4.33 -0.76
N TYR A 55 9.74 3.98 -2.02
CA TYR A 55 9.00 2.89 -2.69
C TYR A 55 9.48 1.49 -2.31
N ASP A 56 10.67 1.42 -1.70
CA ASP A 56 11.22 0.20 -1.09
C ASP A 56 11.24 0.30 0.44
N ALA A 57 10.34 1.08 1.03
CA ALA A 57 10.28 1.31 2.46
C ALA A 57 11.64 1.74 3.09
N GLY A 58 12.50 2.40 2.32
CA GLY A 58 13.83 2.83 2.77
C GLY A 58 14.94 1.79 2.66
N LEU A 59 14.64 0.54 2.30
CA LEU A 59 15.62 -0.56 2.17
C LEU A 59 16.69 -0.31 1.11
N THR A 60 16.37 0.46 0.09
CA THR A 60 17.30 0.84 -1.00
C THR A 60 17.48 2.34 -1.08
N PHE A 61 18.33 2.78 -2.02
CA PHE A 61 18.54 4.19 -2.32
C PHE A 61 18.11 4.51 -3.75
N ARG A 62 17.53 5.69 -3.94
CA ARG A 62 17.20 6.25 -5.26
C ARG A 62 17.90 7.57 -5.52
N LYS A 63 17.86 7.98 -6.78
CA LYS A 63 18.35 9.28 -7.24
C LYS A 63 17.22 10.31 -7.27
N ALA A 64 17.58 11.61 -7.47
CA ALA A 64 16.57 12.64 -7.72
C ALA A 64 15.84 12.42 -9.05
N ILE A 65 16.48 11.83 -10.05
CA ILE A 65 15.80 11.33 -11.25
C ILE A 65 15.60 9.83 -11.12
N TYR A 66 14.35 9.38 -11.18
CA TYR A 66 13.98 8.01 -10.82
C TYR A 66 12.70 7.55 -11.53
N THR A 67 12.40 6.28 -11.40
CA THR A 67 11.07 5.69 -11.61
C THR A 67 10.70 4.92 -10.34
N PRO A 68 9.46 5.04 -9.82
CA PRO A 68 9.05 4.33 -8.61
C PRO A 68 9.24 2.81 -8.71
N MET A 69 8.74 2.23 -9.77
CA MET A 69 8.83 0.79 -10.09
C MET A 69 9.02 0.61 -11.60
N SER A 70 9.36 -0.61 -12.01
CA SER A 70 9.62 -0.94 -13.42
C SER A 70 8.41 -0.84 -14.34
N ASP A 71 7.21 -0.99 -13.79
CA ASP A 71 5.91 -1.10 -14.47
C ASP A 71 4.97 0.08 -14.20
N THR A 72 5.50 1.22 -13.76
CA THR A 72 4.72 2.45 -13.53
C THR A 72 4.10 3.00 -14.80
N LEU A 73 2.95 3.68 -14.65
CA LEU A 73 2.28 4.42 -15.71
C LEU A 73 2.10 5.89 -15.29
N PRO A 74 2.50 6.84 -16.12
CA PRO A 74 3.25 6.67 -17.38
C PRO A 74 4.68 6.15 -17.14
N PRO A 75 5.31 5.49 -18.13
CA PRO A 75 6.56 4.75 -17.92
C PRO A 75 7.82 5.64 -17.88
N GLU A 76 7.70 6.93 -18.12
CA GLU A 76 8.82 7.87 -18.14
C GLU A 76 9.39 8.07 -16.74
N TRP A 77 10.67 8.45 -16.70
CA TRP A 77 11.32 8.90 -15.49
C TRP A 77 10.70 10.20 -14.97
N VAL A 78 10.88 10.45 -13.69
CA VAL A 78 10.44 11.68 -13.02
C VAL A 78 11.60 12.30 -12.26
N ILE A 79 11.63 13.62 -12.16
CA ILE A 79 12.58 14.34 -11.32
C ILE A 79 11.87 14.78 -10.04
N ASP A 80 12.39 14.32 -8.90
CA ASP A 80 12.01 14.78 -7.58
C ASP A 80 12.45 16.24 -7.39
N ILE A 81 11.48 17.14 -7.39
CA ILE A 81 11.70 18.58 -7.32
C ILE A 81 12.46 18.96 -6.05
N GLU A 82 12.12 18.38 -4.92
CA GLU A 82 12.65 18.76 -3.61
C GLU A 82 14.11 18.34 -3.41
N SER A 83 14.50 17.20 -3.99
CA SER A 83 15.85 16.66 -3.85
C SER A 83 16.77 16.99 -5.03
N CYS A 84 16.25 17.38 -6.19
CA CYS A 84 17.07 17.74 -7.35
C CYS A 84 17.87 19.03 -7.09
N LEU A 85 19.14 19.04 -7.43
CA LEU A 85 19.99 20.21 -7.27
C LEU A 85 19.57 21.39 -8.16
N ASN A 86 18.95 21.14 -9.31
CA ASN A 86 18.59 22.19 -10.30
C ASN A 86 17.15 22.70 -10.14
N THR A 87 16.40 22.20 -9.18
CA THR A 87 15.01 22.60 -8.92
C THR A 87 14.89 23.37 -7.58
N PRO A 88 13.74 24.04 -7.31
CA PRO A 88 13.50 24.62 -5.99
C PRO A 88 13.63 23.55 -4.90
N PRO A 89 14.09 23.92 -3.72
CA PRO A 89 14.65 25.21 -3.29
C PRO A 89 16.14 25.39 -3.61
N ASN A 90 16.79 24.39 -4.23
CA ASN A 90 18.26 24.33 -4.37
C ASN A 90 18.81 25.28 -5.44
N TYR A 91 18.23 25.29 -6.63
CA TYR A 91 18.64 26.11 -7.80
C TYR A 91 20.15 26.11 -8.09
N LEU A 92 20.84 25.00 -7.84
CA LEU A 92 22.24 24.84 -8.23
C LEU A 92 22.34 24.48 -9.72
N PRO A 93 23.34 24.99 -10.47
CA PRO A 93 23.46 24.72 -11.90
C PRO A 93 23.94 23.28 -12.15
N CYS A 94 23.04 22.32 -12.06
CA CYS A 94 23.30 20.91 -12.34
C CYS A 94 22.51 20.48 -13.58
N GLN A 95 23.21 20.07 -14.64
CA GLN A 95 22.61 19.61 -15.91
C GLN A 95 23.10 18.23 -16.35
N ARG A 96 23.70 17.44 -15.45
CA ARG A 96 24.32 16.15 -15.78
C ARG A 96 23.36 15.19 -16.49
N CYS A 97 22.11 15.11 -16.01
CA CYS A 97 21.09 14.26 -16.64
C CYS A 97 20.68 14.74 -18.04
N VAL A 98 20.66 16.06 -18.28
CA VAL A 98 20.38 16.65 -19.61
C VAL A 98 21.49 16.34 -20.58
N GLU A 99 22.76 16.49 -20.14
CA GLU A 99 23.96 16.31 -20.98
C GLU A 99 24.12 14.87 -21.51
N VAL A 100 23.62 13.88 -20.78
CA VAL A 100 23.72 12.44 -21.18
C VAL A 100 22.44 11.89 -21.80
N CYS A 101 21.41 12.72 -21.98
CA CYS A 101 20.14 12.29 -22.53
C CYS A 101 20.17 12.42 -24.05
N ASP A 102 20.45 11.33 -24.77
CA ASP A 102 20.47 11.27 -26.22
C ASP A 102 19.09 11.58 -26.83
N ASP A 103 18.01 11.25 -26.13
CA ASP A 103 16.63 11.51 -26.56
C ASP A 103 16.19 12.96 -26.34
N HIS A 104 17.03 13.77 -25.68
CA HIS A 104 16.69 15.15 -25.29
C HIS A 104 15.33 15.26 -24.58
N ALA A 105 15.02 14.30 -23.70
CA ALA A 105 13.70 14.19 -23.04
C ALA A 105 13.59 15.02 -21.74
N ILE A 106 14.65 15.69 -21.28
CA ILE A 106 14.70 16.36 -19.96
C ILE A 106 14.73 17.87 -20.13
N PHE A 107 13.73 18.56 -19.55
CA PHE A 107 13.56 20.01 -19.67
C PHE A 107 13.26 20.65 -18.32
N PHE A 108 14.17 21.48 -17.78
CA PHE A 108 13.97 22.23 -16.53
C PHE A 108 13.24 23.56 -16.69
N ASN A 109 12.94 23.98 -17.92
CA ASN A 109 12.22 25.22 -18.23
C ASN A 109 10.70 25.02 -18.36
N LEU A 110 10.19 23.85 -18.02
CA LEU A 110 8.75 23.61 -17.95
C LEU A 110 8.13 24.37 -16.77
N PRO A 111 6.87 24.79 -16.87
CA PRO A 111 6.15 25.33 -15.72
C PRO A 111 6.19 24.32 -14.55
N LEU A 112 6.42 24.81 -13.33
CA LEU A 112 6.47 23.94 -12.15
C LEU A 112 5.12 23.29 -11.86
N GLU A 113 4.04 23.97 -12.22
CA GLU A 113 2.66 23.53 -12.02
C GLU A 113 1.81 23.83 -13.27
N THR A 114 0.88 22.92 -13.55
CA THR A 114 -0.13 23.09 -14.60
C THR A 114 -1.49 22.80 -13.99
N PHE A 115 -2.50 23.61 -14.34
CA PHE A 115 -3.86 23.45 -13.83
C PHE A 115 -4.78 22.91 -14.92
N HIS A 116 -5.47 21.84 -14.61
CA HIS A 116 -6.43 21.20 -15.49
C HIS A 116 -7.84 21.40 -14.95
N GLN A 117 -8.74 21.83 -15.81
CA GLN A 117 -10.18 21.91 -15.50
C GLN A 117 -10.89 20.75 -16.19
N ARG A 118 -11.72 20.02 -15.45
CA ARG A 118 -12.51 18.89 -15.96
C ARG A 118 -13.97 19.03 -15.54
N GLN A 119 -14.89 18.75 -16.46
CA GLN A 119 -16.31 18.60 -16.16
C GLN A 119 -16.61 17.12 -16.00
N VAL A 120 -17.10 16.72 -14.83
CA VAL A 120 -17.36 15.31 -14.49
C VAL A 120 -18.75 15.14 -13.88
N GLY A 121 -19.37 14.00 -14.13
CA GLY A 121 -20.69 13.69 -13.55
C GLY A 121 -20.62 13.17 -12.13
N ALA A 122 -19.53 12.49 -11.78
CA ALA A 122 -19.30 11.90 -10.47
C ALA A 122 -17.81 11.92 -10.11
N VAL A 123 -17.49 11.77 -8.83
CA VAL A 123 -16.12 11.65 -8.31
C VAL A 123 -16.04 10.41 -7.41
N ILE A 124 -14.97 9.63 -7.52
CA ILE A 124 -14.66 8.50 -6.63
C ILE A 124 -13.35 8.79 -5.94
N LEU A 125 -13.36 8.87 -4.62
CA LEU A 125 -12.18 9.06 -3.78
C LEU A 125 -11.60 7.69 -3.41
N ALA A 126 -10.35 7.43 -3.74
CA ALA A 126 -9.65 6.17 -3.46
C ALA A 126 -8.17 6.40 -3.11
N PRO A 127 -7.82 7.26 -2.12
CA PRO A 127 -6.44 7.61 -1.80
C PRO A 127 -5.68 6.48 -1.08
N GLY A 128 -6.33 5.37 -0.73
CA GLY A 128 -5.70 4.24 -0.06
C GLY A 128 -5.51 4.45 1.46
N PHE A 129 -4.37 4.01 1.98
CA PHE A 129 -3.95 4.10 3.38
C PHE A 129 -2.44 4.33 3.45
N ARG A 130 -1.92 4.63 4.61
CA ARG A 130 -0.50 4.53 4.94
C ARG A 130 -0.29 3.55 6.09
N THR A 131 0.89 2.97 6.19
CA THR A 131 1.28 2.20 7.37
C THR A 131 1.67 3.16 8.49
N GLU A 132 1.38 2.80 9.74
CA GLU A 132 1.88 3.51 10.90
C GLU A 132 3.42 3.63 10.87
N ASP A 133 3.95 4.70 11.48
CA ASP A 133 5.38 4.90 11.57
C ASP A 133 6.03 3.79 12.42
N PRO A 134 6.96 2.99 11.88
CA PRO A 134 7.66 1.97 12.65
C PRO A 134 8.56 2.54 13.75
N GLY A 135 8.84 3.85 13.76
CA GLY A 135 9.57 4.55 14.82
C GLY A 135 8.97 4.36 16.21
N ARG A 136 7.67 4.08 16.31
CA ARG A 136 7.02 3.71 17.59
C ARG A 136 7.65 2.48 18.26
N PHE A 137 8.38 1.66 17.52
CA PHE A 137 9.05 0.45 18.01
C PHE A 137 10.55 0.65 18.33
N GLU A 138 11.09 1.87 18.29
CA GLU A 138 12.51 2.12 18.61
C GLU A 138 12.89 1.61 19.98
N GLU A 139 12.04 1.79 21.00
CA GLU A 139 12.30 1.33 22.37
C GLU A 139 12.37 -0.18 22.52
N VAL A 140 11.78 -0.93 21.59
CA VAL A 140 11.77 -2.41 21.60
C VAL A 140 12.73 -3.03 20.61
N GLY A 141 13.50 -2.23 19.85
CA GLY A 141 14.61 -2.70 19.02
C GLY A 141 14.58 -2.29 17.56
N TYR A 142 13.53 -1.62 17.05
CA TYR A 142 13.52 -1.11 15.68
C TYR A 142 14.66 -0.12 15.46
N GLY A 143 15.38 -0.25 14.32
CA GLY A 143 16.54 0.59 14.03
C GLY A 143 17.82 0.24 14.80
N ALA A 144 17.75 -0.61 15.84
CA ALA A 144 18.94 -1.07 16.59
C ALA A 144 19.73 -2.16 15.83
N HIS A 145 19.05 -2.94 14.99
CA HIS A 145 19.65 -3.96 14.15
C HIS A 145 18.94 -4.01 12.79
N PRO A 146 19.68 -4.17 11.67
CA PRO A 146 19.07 -4.16 10.33
C PRO A 146 18.04 -5.28 10.09
N ASP A 147 18.15 -6.43 10.80
CA ASP A 147 17.22 -7.55 10.65
C ASP A 147 15.98 -7.44 11.58
N VAL A 148 15.83 -6.31 12.27
CA VAL A 148 14.57 -5.89 12.89
C VAL A 148 13.87 -4.96 11.91
N VAL A 149 12.91 -5.48 11.18
CA VAL A 149 12.22 -4.80 10.08
C VAL A 149 10.73 -4.57 10.38
N SER A 150 10.13 -3.62 9.73
CA SER A 150 8.66 -3.46 9.75
C SER A 150 7.97 -4.43 8.79
N SER A 151 6.66 -4.62 8.95
CA SER A 151 5.86 -5.43 8.01
C SER A 151 5.86 -4.85 6.59
N ALA A 152 5.95 -3.52 6.44
CA ALA A 152 6.08 -2.88 5.14
C ALA A 152 7.42 -3.18 4.46
N GLU A 153 8.52 -3.17 5.22
CA GLU A 153 9.85 -3.57 4.73
C GLU A 153 9.87 -5.06 4.34
N LEU A 154 9.33 -5.94 5.19
CA LEU A 154 9.19 -7.36 4.82
C LEU A 154 8.38 -7.54 3.54
N GLN A 155 7.26 -6.82 3.39
CA GLN A 155 6.44 -6.91 2.17
C GLN A 155 7.26 -6.55 0.92
N ARG A 156 8.11 -5.51 1.01
CA ARG A 156 8.98 -5.13 -0.12
C ARG A 156 10.06 -6.18 -0.42
N LEU A 157 10.58 -6.87 0.59
CA LEU A 157 11.50 -8.00 0.40
C LEU A 157 10.80 -9.18 -0.32
N LEU A 158 9.54 -9.47 0.04
CA LEU A 158 8.78 -10.59 -0.51
C LEU A 158 8.16 -10.32 -1.89
N GLU A 159 8.18 -9.09 -2.38
CA GLU A 159 7.65 -8.75 -3.71
C GLU A 159 8.69 -8.90 -4.81
N SER A 160 8.30 -9.52 -5.93
CA SER A 160 9.18 -9.74 -7.10
C SER A 160 9.83 -8.43 -7.65
N PRO A 161 9.14 -7.28 -7.71
CA PRO A 161 9.78 -6.01 -8.07
C PRO A 161 10.54 -5.36 -6.91
N GLY A 162 10.61 -5.99 -5.73
CA GLY A 162 11.33 -5.50 -4.56
C GLY A 162 12.85 -5.67 -4.66
N PRO A 163 13.59 -5.18 -3.65
CA PRO A 163 15.05 -5.11 -3.67
C PRO A 163 15.74 -6.49 -3.74
N THR A 164 15.08 -7.54 -3.27
CA THR A 164 15.59 -8.92 -3.23
C THR A 164 15.04 -9.80 -4.35
N GLY A 165 14.21 -9.24 -5.23
CA GLY A 165 13.55 -10.02 -6.31
C GLY A 165 12.48 -10.99 -5.79
N GLY A 166 11.93 -10.73 -4.60
CA GLY A 166 10.86 -11.50 -3.98
C GLY A 166 11.33 -12.59 -3.01
N PHE A 167 12.64 -12.64 -2.73
CA PHE A 167 13.19 -13.61 -1.78
C PHE A 167 13.26 -13.00 -0.38
N ALA A 168 12.87 -13.78 0.63
CA ALA A 168 13.11 -13.43 2.02
C ALA A 168 14.61 -13.39 2.28
N SER A 169 15.14 -12.20 2.52
CA SER A 169 16.57 -12.00 2.77
C SER A 169 16.76 -11.07 3.95
N LYS A 170 17.75 -11.34 4.79
CA LYS A 170 18.14 -10.48 5.90
C LYS A 170 18.80 -9.21 5.37
N PRO A 171 18.38 -7.99 5.78
CA PRO A 171 19.03 -6.76 5.37
C PRO A 171 20.50 -6.64 5.77
N SER A 172 20.95 -7.35 6.82
CA SER A 172 22.31 -7.28 7.32
C SER A 172 23.39 -7.92 6.42
N ASP A 173 23.04 -8.99 5.73
CA ASP A 173 24.02 -9.82 5.00
C ASP A 173 23.46 -10.44 3.71
N GLU A 174 22.20 -10.13 3.36
CA GLU A 174 21.46 -10.65 2.19
C GLU A 174 21.27 -12.18 2.23
N GLU A 175 21.58 -12.85 3.35
CA GLU A 175 21.37 -14.28 3.52
C GLU A 175 19.90 -14.60 3.83
N TYR A 176 19.52 -15.83 3.56
CA TYR A 176 18.18 -16.33 3.82
C TYR A 176 17.95 -16.59 5.32
N PRO A 177 16.86 -16.10 5.95
CA PRO A 177 16.59 -16.37 7.36
C PRO A 177 16.06 -17.80 7.55
N GLU A 178 16.64 -18.56 8.51
CA GLU A 178 16.10 -19.85 8.91
C GLU A 178 14.92 -19.71 9.87
N SER A 179 14.83 -18.57 10.57
CA SER A 179 13.80 -18.32 11.57
C SER A 179 13.33 -16.86 11.56
N VAL A 180 12.00 -16.65 11.53
CA VAL A 180 11.37 -15.33 11.51
C VAL A 180 10.27 -15.25 12.56
N LEU A 181 10.29 -14.18 13.36
CA LEU A 181 9.21 -13.82 14.28
C LEU A 181 8.48 -12.58 13.78
N LEU A 182 7.16 -12.66 13.64
CA LEU A 182 6.30 -11.51 13.39
C LEU A 182 5.62 -11.09 14.71
N VAL A 183 5.75 -9.81 15.07
CA VAL A 183 5.19 -9.26 16.32
C VAL A 183 4.10 -8.26 15.98
N LEU A 184 2.91 -8.49 16.52
CA LEU A 184 1.74 -7.61 16.37
C LEU A 184 1.38 -7.00 17.73
N ASP A 185 1.22 -5.68 17.76
CA ASP A 185 0.82 -4.94 18.95
C ASP A 185 -0.65 -4.53 18.83
N ASN A 186 -1.52 -5.22 19.55
CA ASN A 186 -2.97 -4.99 19.57
C ASN A 186 -3.57 -4.82 18.16
N PRO A 187 -3.41 -5.83 17.28
CA PRO A 187 -3.68 -5.70 15.87
C PRO A 187 -5.16 -5.55 15.53
N SER A 188 -5.45 -4.78 14.49
CA SER A 188 -6.73 -4.85 13.78
C SER A 188 -6.87 -6.14 12.98
N ASP A 189 -8.08 -6.49 12.56
CA ASP A 189 -8.32 -7.61 11.64
C ASP A 189 -7.54 -7.45 10.33
N PHE A 190 -7.35 -6.22 9.88
CA PHE A 190 -6.58 -5.94 8.67
C PHE A 190 -5.08 -6.21 8.85
N ALA A 191 -4.50 -5.84 10.00
CA ALA A 191 -3.11 -6.16 10.32
C ALA A 191 -2.91 -7.68 10.41
N LEU A 192 -3.84 -8.41 10.99
CA LEU A 192 -3.83 -9.88 11.03
C LEU A 192 -3.90 -10.49 9.62
N TYR A 193 -4.72 -9.93 8.73
CA TYR A 193 -4.80 -10.36 7.33
C TYR A 193 -3.47 -10.17 6.59
N ILE A 194 -2.80 -9.02 6.76
CA ILE A 194 -1.48 -8.76 6.16
C ILE A 194 -0.46 -9.78 6.67
N VAL A 195 -0.39 -9.98 7.98
CA VAL A 195 0.55 -10.92 8.60
C VAL A 195 0.28 -12.35 8.14
N ALA A 196 -0.97 -12.77 8.04
CA ALA A 196 -1.32 -14.08 7.51
C ALA A 196 -0.78 -14.30 6.09
N SER A 197 -0.89 -13.27 5.23
CA SER A 197 -0.31 -13.31 3.88
C SER A 197 1.21 -13.40 3.90
N GLN A 198 1.89 -12.64 4.76
CA GLN A 198 3.35 -12.65 4.88
C GLN A 198 3.87 -13.99 5.43
N VAL A 199 3.19 -14.52 6.44
CA VAL A 199 3.49 -15.86 6.98
C VAL A 199 3.39 -16.92 5.87
N HIS A 200 2.33 -16.88 5.08
CA HIS A 200 2.14 -17.80 3.97
C HIS A 200 3.29 -17.70 2.95
N GLN A 201 3.68 -16.49 2.56
CA GLN A 201 4.80 -16.28 1.63
C GLN A 201 6.14 -16.76 2.20
N LEU A 202 6.39 -16.58 3.50
CA LEU A 202 7.60 -17.11 4.17
C LEU A 202 7.64 -18.65 4.19
N LEU A 203 6.47 -19.28 4.44
CA LEU A 203 6.35 -20.74 4.41
C LEU A 203 6.48 -21.31 2.99
N GLU A 204 5.97 -20.64 1.97
CA GLU A 204 6.17 -21.02 0.56
C GLU A 204 7.63 -20.97 0.13
N GLN A 205 8.43 -20.15 0.80
CA GLN A 205 9.87 -20.07 0.60
C GLN A 205 10.68 -21.01 1.51
N ASP A 206 10.04 -21.96 2.18
CA ASP A 206 10.68 -22.95 3.05
C ASP A 206 11.44 -22.36 4.26
N VAL A 207 11.01 -21.21 4.80
CA VAL A 207 11.55 -20.69 6.07
C VAL A 207 11.31 -21.70 7.19
N GLY A 208 12.37 -22.20 7.79
CA GLY A 208 12.33 -23.36 8.69
C GLY A 208 11.50 -23.14 9.97
N THR A 209 11.47 -21.92 10.49
CA THR A 209 10.65 -21.55 11.65
C THR A 209 10.01 -20.19 11.43
N VAL A 210 8.67 -20.17 11.34
CA VAL A 210 7.89 -18.94 11.37
C VAL A 210 7.05 -18.92 12.65
N ALA A 211 7.14 -17.85 13.42
CA ALA A 211 6.38 -17.64 14.64
C ALA A 211 5.69 -16.29 14.65
N VAL A 212 4.59 -16.20 15.37
CA VAL A 212 3.83 -14.95 15.54
C VAL A 212 3.67 -14.68 17.03
N LEU A 213 4.00 -13.48 17.47
CA LEU A 213 3.75 -12.97 18.81
C LEU A 213 2.69 -11.88 18.73
N ILE A 214 1.53 -12.11 19.36
CA ILE A 214 0.46 -11.14 19.44
C ILE A 214 0.45 -10.55 20.85
N LEU A 215 0.58 -9.24 20.96
CA LEU A 215 0.47 -8.53 22.22
C LEU A 215 -1.01 -8.21 22.49
N GLY A 216 -1.46 -8.54 23.70
CA GLY A 216 -2.85 -8.36 24.12
C GLY A 216 -3.50 -9.68 24.52
N GLN A 217 -4.72 -9.59 25.10
CA GLN A 217 -5.49 -10.75 25.49
C GLN A 217 -6.17 -11.40 24.27
N PRO A 218 -6.18 -12.73 24.16
CA PRO A 218 -6.95 -13.40 23.12
C PRO A 218 -8.45 -13.05 23.27
N GLY A 219 -8.97 -12.28 22.30
CA GLY A 219 -10.40 -11.93 22.22
C GLY A 219 -11.24 -13.04 21.56
N ASP A 220 -12.56 -13.00 21.75
CA ASP A 220 -13.48 -13.96 21.12
C ASP A 220 -13.64 -13.73 19.61
N GLU A 221 -13.27 -12.54 19.10
CA GLU A 221 -13.47 -12.12 17.71
C GLU A 221 -12.27 -12.41 16.78
N GLN A 222 -11.16 -12.95 17.31
CA GLN A 222 -9.93 -13.17 16.52
C GLN A 222 -9.92 -14.53 15.81
N ASP A 223 -10.93 -14.79 14.99
CA ASP A 223 -11.00 -16.03 14.20
C ASP A 223 -9.83 -16.15 13.19
N GLU A 224 -9.32 -15.04 12.68
CA GLU A 224 -8.15 -15.04 11.76
C GLU A 224 -6.86 -15.42 12.49
N ALA A 225 -6.61 -14.92 13.70
CA ALA A 225 -5.45 -15.34 14.49
C ALA A 225 -5.53 -16.82 14.90
N ARG A 226 -6.72 -17.34 15.14
CA ARG A 226 -6.95 -18.78 15.41
C ARG A 226 -6.80 -19.61 14.14
N SER A 227 -7.25 -19.10 13.00
CA SER A 227 -7.04 -19.73 11.69
C SER A 227 -5.54 -19.79 11.35
N LEU A 228 -4.82 -18.72 11.59
CA LEU A 228 -3.35 -18.66 11.45
C LEU A 228 -2.67 -19.73 12.33
N ALA A 229 -3.12 -19.88 13.59
CA ALA A 229 -2.60 -20.91 14.49
C ALA A 229 -2.95 -22.35 14.05
N ALA A 230 -4.07 -22.53 13.37
CA ALA A 230 -4.52 -23.83 12.86
C ALA A 230 -3.86 -24.21 11.52
N GLU A 231 -3.39 -23.25 10.73
CA GLU A 231 -2.69 -23.48 9.48
C GLU A 231 -1.24 -23.93 9.72
N SER A 232 -1.04 -25.23 9.61
CA SER A 232 0.23 -25.91 9.35
C SER A 232 1.48 -25.46 10.13
N GLY A 233 1.51 -25.71 11.45
CA GLY A 233 2.79 -25.74 12.20
C GLY A 233 3.34 -24.40 12.64
N ILE A 234 2.62 -23.30 12.48
CA ILE A 234 3.03 -21.98 12.95
C ILE A 234 2.87 -21.90 14.48
N LYS A 235 3.88 -21.34 15.15
CA LYS A 235 3.81 -21.07 16.59
C LYS A 235 3.22 -19.69 16.81
N VAL A 236 2.02 -19.63 17.39
CA VAL A 236 1.41 -18.38 17.85
C VAL A 236 1.57 -18.26 19.36
N HIS A 237 2.16 -17.14 19.77
CA HIS A 237 2.36 -16.78 21.18
C HIS A 237 1.51 -15.55 21.51
N TRP A 238 1.04 -15.48 22.76
CA TRP A 238 0.34 -14.32 23.28
C TRP A 238 1.17 -13.68 24.37
N GLY A 239 1.46 -12.39 24.25
CA GLY A 239 2.32 -11.66 25.18
C GLY A 239 1.72 -10.35 25.66
N ALA A 240 2.24 -9.83 26.77
CA ALA A 240 1.88 -8.52 27.29
C ALA A 240 2.91 -7.45 26.92
N SER A 241 4.16 -7.84 26.81
CA SER A 241 5.27 -6.96 26.45
C SER A 241 6.38 -7.76 25.77
N PHE A 242 7.26 -7.09 25.03
CA PHE A 242 8.41 -7.71 24.41
C PHE A 242 9.59 -6.74 24.30
N LYS A 243 10.78 -7.30 24.04
CA LYS A 243 12.00 -6.57 23.70
C LYS A 243 12.85 -7.40 22.78
N VAL A 244 13.51 -6.78 21.83
CA VAL A 244 14.44 -7.40 20.90
C VAL A 244 15.86 -6.87 21.20
N GLU A 245 16.82 -7.76 21.39
CA GLU A 245 18.21 -7.40 21.62
C GLU A 245 19.12 -8.24 20.71
N PRO A 246 20.06 -7.60 19.96
CA PRO A 246 21.02 -8.35 19.17
C PRO A 246 22.03 -9.06 20.07
N THR A 247 22.38 -10.28 19.71
CA THR A 247 23.43 -11.06 20.38
C THR A 247 24.78 -10.93 19.66
N GLU A 248 25.86 -11.39 20.29
CA GLU A 248 27.21 -11.42 19.69
C GLU A 248 27.28 -12.31 18.42
N ASP A 249 26.40 -13.32 18.33
CA ASP A 249 26.30 -14.27 17.21
C ASP A 249 25.41 -13.76 16.06
N LYS A 250 25.05 -12.47 16.07
CA LYS A 250 24.15 -11.83 15.09
C LYS A 250 22.71 -12.41 15.05
N VAL A 251 22.29 -13.05 16.10
CA VAL A 251 20.92 -13.55 16.28
C VAL A 251 20.18 -12.54 17.15
N LEU A 252 18.86 -12.39 16.92
CA LEU A 252 18.00 -11.50 17.68
C LEU A 252 17.35 -12.28 18.83
N GLU A 253 17.75 -11.99 20.08
CA GLU A 253 17.06 -12.52 21.25
C GLU A 253 15.79 -11.71 21.52
N VAL A 254 14.65 -12.39 21.50
CA VAL A 254 13.35 -11.80 21.84
C VAL A 254 12.95 -12.27 23.22
N THR A 255 12.81 -11.34 24.14
CA THR A 255 12.25 -11.58 25.48
C THR A 255 10.81 -11.04 25.51
N TYR A 256 9.85 -11.86 25.90
CA TYR A 256 8.45 -11.45 26.02
C TYR A 256 7.78 -12.05 27.25
N GLU A 257 6.76 -11.38 27.77
CA GLU A 257 5.90 -11.89 28.85
C GLU A 257 4.82 -12.77 28.24
N ASP A 258 4.95 -14.09 28.43
CA ASP A 258 3.98 -15.07 27.92
C ASP A 258 2.75 -15.13 28.80
N LEU A 259 1.60 -14.77 28.23
CA LEU A 259 0.31 -14.75 28.93
C LEU A 259 -0.19 -16.14 29.32
N ALA A 260 0.19 -17.19 28.59
CA ALA A 260 -0.25 -18.55 28.92
C ALA A 260 0.44 -19.09 30.19
N SER A 261 1.73 -18.80 30.35
CA SER A 261 2.51 -19.27 31.52
C SER A 261 2.67 -18.21 32.62
N ASN A 262 2.33 -16.95 32.33
CA ASN A 262 2.55 -15.77 33.19
C ASN A 262 4.04 -15.66 33.61
N ARG A 263 4.94 -15.88 32.65
CA ARG A 263 6.41 -15.83 32.85
C ARG A 263 7.08 -15.18 31.64
N PHE A 264 8.29 -14.66 31.86
CA PHE A 264 9.13 -14.25 30.74
C PHE A 264 9.65 -15.47 29.98
N ALA A 265 9.41 -15.45 28.67
CA ALA A 265 9.95 -16.39 27.72
C ALA A 265 11.06 -15.72 26.89
N ARG A 266 12.00 -16.51 26.39
CA ARG A 266 13.07 -16.05 25.50
C ARG A 266 13.18 -16.98 24.31
N ALA A 267 13.34 -16.41 23.14
CA ALA A 267 13.57 -17.15 21.92
C ALA A 267 14.50 -16.35 21.01
N ALA A 268 15.23 -17.03 20.16
CA ALA A 268 16.17 -16.44 19.23
C ALA A 268 15.67 -16.61 17.80
N TYR A 269 15.81 -15.55 16.99
CA TYR A 269 15.38 -15.53 15.59
C TYR A 269 16.44 -14.82 14.73
N ASP A 270 16.49 -15.17 13.45
CA ASP A 270 17.38 -14.51 12.48
C ASP A 270 16.82 -13.16 12.02
N MET A 271 15.48 -13.05 11.96
CA MET A 271 14.77 -11.83 11.59
C MET A 271 13.55 -11.63 12.51
N VAL A 272 13.32 -10.38 12.91
CA VAL A 272 12.14 -9.98 13.65
C VAL A 272 11.38 -8.92 12.85
N VAL A 273 10.10 -9.16 12.64
CA VAL A 273 9.20 -8.29 11.88
C VAL A 273 8.23 -7.60 12.84
N LEU A 274 8.30 -6.29 12.92
CA LEU A 274 7.41 -5.48 13.74
C LEU A 274 6.22 -5.04 12.88
N CYS A 275 5.05 -5.59 13.16
CA CYS A 275 3.88 -5.40 12.34
C CYS A 275 3.14 -4.12 12.73
N ASN A 276 3.16 -3.17 11.82
CA ASN A 276 2.44 -1.91 11.93
C ASN A 276 1.00 -2.11 11.47
N ASP A 277 0.07 -1.40 12.08
CA ASP A 277 -1.28 -1.26 11.56
C ASP A 277 -1.31 -0.19 10.46
N VAL A 278 -2.49 0.06 9.93
CA VAL A 278 -2.71 1.06 8.88
C VAL A 278 -3.51 2.22 9.41
N GLU A 279 -3.23 3.38 8.87
CA GLU A 279 -3.89 4.64 9.22
C GLU A 279 -4.30 5.40 7.96
N PRO A 280 -5.20 6.40 8.07
CA PRO A 280 -5.58 7.23 6.94
C PRO A 280 -4.35 7.88 6.29
N PRO A 281 -4.35 8.10 4.96
CA PRO A 281 -3.30 8.90 4.31
C PRO A 281 -3.17 10.27 4.97
N GLY A 282 -1.95 10.78 5.11
CA GLY A 282 -1.68 12.02 5.84
C GLY A 282 -2.34 13.27 5.24
N ASP A 283 -2.69 13.23 3.97
CA ASP A 283 -3.39 14.26 3.21
C ASP A 283 -4.91 14.04 3.09
N LEU A 284 -5.44 12.95 3.67
CA LEU A 284 -6.87 12.63 3.54
C LEU A 284 -7.78 13.73 4.10
N ALA A 285 -7.37 14.38 5.19
CA ALA A 285 -8.16 15.47 5.79
C ALA A 285 -8.27 16.67 4.83
N ALA A 286 -7.17 17.06 4.16
CA ALA A 286 -7.17 18.12 3.17
C ALA A 286 -7.99 17.73 1.91
N LEU A 287 -7.86 16.47 1.47
CA LEU A 287 -8.65 15.94 0.37
C LEU A 287 -10.16 15.95 0.69
N ALA A 288 -10.53 15.54 1.90
CA ALA A 288 -11.93 15.53 2.36
C ALA A 288 -12.52 16.96 2.44
N GLU A 289 -11.73 17.92 2.95
CA GLU A 289 -12.11 19.34 2.97
C GLU A 289 -12.33 19.87 1.55
N THR A 290 -11.39 19.62 0.63
CA THR A 290 -11.49 20.02 -0.78
C THR A 290 -12.67 19.35 -1.47
N ALA A 291 -12.92 18.09 -1.20
CA ALA A 291 -14.06 17.35 -1.75
C ALA A 291 -15.39 17.74 -1.08
N GLY A 292 -15.37 18.38 0.09
CA GLY A 292 -16.55 18.74 0.87
C GLY A 292 -17.26 17.51 1.44
N VAL A 293 -16.49 16.49 1.87
CA VAL A 293 -17.00 15.26 2.50
C VAL A 293 -16.57 15.19 3.96
N SER A 294 -17.36 14.50 4.78
CA SER A 294 -17.07 14.35 6.22
C SER A 294 -16.13 13.18 6.47
N LEU A 295 -15.31 13.31 7.52
CA LEU A 295 -14.52 12.23 8.09
C LEU A 295 -15.24 11.63 9.30
N ALA A 296 -15.00 10.35 9.57
CA ALA A 296 -15.38 9.65 10.79
C ALA A 296 -14.36 9.93 11.93
N GLU A 297 -14.65 9.44 13.14
CA GLU A 297 -13.78 9.66 14.30
C GLU A 297 -12.39 9.03 14.15
N ASP A 298 -12.29 7.97 13.38
CA ASP A 298 -11.03 7.27 13.05
C ASP A 298 -10.20 7.95 11.94
N GLY A 299 -10.69 9.09 11.41
CA GLY A 299 -10.03 9.89 10.37
C GLY A 299 -10.23 9.41 8.94
N TYR A 300 -10.94 8.31 8.71
CA TYR A 300 -11.32 7.87 7.37
C TYR A 300 -12.54 8.62 6.84
N VAL A 301 -12.80 8.54 5.52
CA VAL A 301 -14.01 9.16 4.94
C VAL A 301 -15.24 8.49 5.51
N SER A 302 -16.13 9.30 6.11
CA SER A 302 -17.40 8.81 6.62
C SER A 302 -18.26 8.31 5.46
N ALA A 303 -18.52 7.02 5.47
CA ALA A 303 -19.47 6.41 4.55
C ALA A 303 -20.88 6.53 5.13
N GLY A 304 -21.84 6.98 4.31
CA GLY A 304 -23.21 7.19 4.75
C GLY A 304 -23.85 5.89 5.28
N GLU A 305 -24.73 6.01 6.27
CA GLU A 305 -25.49 4.90 6.86
C GLU A 305 -26.56 4.31 5.91
N GLY A 306 -26.29 4.27 4.61
CA GLY A 306 -27.19 3.68 3.61
C GLY A 306 -27.13 2.15 3.61
N SER A 307 -28.28 1.52 3.38
CA SER A 307 -28.51 0.07 3.38
C SER A 307 -27.76 -0.73 2.28
N GLY A 308 -26.74 -0.16 1.63
CA GLY A 308 -26.05 -0.71 0.47
C GLY A 308 -24.54 -0.86 0.57
N GLY A 309 -23.94 -0.63 1.74
CA GLY A 309 -22.49 -0.70 1.88
C GLY A 309 -21.80 0.67 1.77
N SER A 310 -20.63 0.76 2.34
CA SER A 310 -19.88 1.98 2.65
C SER A 310 -19.19 2.63 1.44
N PHE A 311 -19.90 3.05 0.43
CA PHE A 311 -19.33 3.74 -0.75
C PHE A 311 -19.90 5.16 -1.00
N GLU A 312 -21.03 5.51 -0.40
CA GLU A 312 -21.60 6.87 -0.47
C GLU A 312 -20.97 7.77 0.57
N THR A 313 -20.72 9.04 0.21
CA THR A 313 -20.19 10.04 1.14
C THR A 313 -21.29 11.00 1.60
N SER A 314 -20.97 11.91 2.52
CA SER A 314 -21.88 12.98 2.95
C SER A 314 -22.25 13.96 1.84
N ARG A 315 -21.52 13.99 0.71
CA ARG A 315 -21.81 14.85 -0.45
C ARG A 315 -22.30 14.02 -1.63
N PRO A 316 -23.56 14.19 -2.06
CA PRO A 316 -24.13 13.45 -3.18
C PRO A 316 -23.30 13.56 -4.46
N GLY A 317 -23.06 12.44 -5.15
CA GLY A 317 -22.27 12.35 -6.38
C GLY A 317 -20.76 12.22 -6.15
N ILE A 318 -20.32 12.26 -4.89
CA ILE A 318 -18.96 11.91 -4.49
C ILE A 318 -19.03 10.59 -3.74
N PHE A 319 -18.27 9.62 -4.21
CA PHE A 319 -18.22 8.26 -3.70
C PHE A 319 -16.83 7.95 -3.14
N VAL A 320 -16.74 6.91 -2.34
CA VAL A 320 -15.49 6.44 -1.77
C VAL A 320 -15.26 4.96 -2.11
N ALA A 321 -14.02 4.56 -2.36
CA ALA A 321 -13.66 3.18 -2.65
C ALA A 321 -12.36 2.76 -1.96
N GLY A 322 -12.18 1.44 -1.80
CA GLY A 322 -10.99 0.87 -1.15
C GLY A 322 -10.87 1.30 0.31
N CYS A 323 -9.64 1.42 0.78
CA CYS A 323 -9.33 1.73 2.18
C CYS A 323 -9.59 3.20 2.58
N ALA A 324 -10.07 4.05 1.69
CA ALA A 324 -10.39 5.44 2.02
C ALA A 324 -11.54 5.60 3.04
N SER A 325 -12.38 4.59 3.23
CA SER A 325 -13.44 4.52 4.24
C SER A 325 -13.19 3.47 5.35
N GLY A 326 -11.92 3.20 5.64
CA GLY A 326 -11.46 2.25 6.63
C GLY A 326 -10.64 1.12 6.04
N PRO A 327 -9.84 0.42 6.84
CA PRO A 327 -9.04 -0.71 6.41
C PRO A 327 -9.90 -1.81 5.78
N LYS A 328 -9.50 -2.31 4.61
CA LYS A 328 -10.22 -3.35 3.85
C LYS A 328 -9.25 -4.25 3.12
N ASN A 329 -9.52 -5.55 3.15
CA ASN A 329 -8.80 -6.50 2.31
C ASN A 329 -9.10 -6.29 0.81
N ILE A 330 -8.39 -7.00 -0.06
CA ILE A 330 -8.52 -6.87 -1.53
C ILE A 330 -9.95 -7.18 -2.00
N ARG A 331 -10.58 -8.21 -1.44
CA ARG A 331 -11.94 -8.65 -1.80
C ARG A 331 -12.97 -7.56 -1.49
N ASP A 332 -12.91 -6.99 -0.29
CA ASP A 332 -13.86 -5.97 0.16
C ASP A 332 -13.60 -4.64 -0.55
N SER A 333 -12.32 -4.31 -0.82
CA SER A 333 -11.94 -3.15 -1.63
C SER A 333 -12.49 -3.24 -3.05
N LEU A 334 -12.41 -4.43 -3.68
CA LEU A 334 -12.95 -4.66 -5.03
C LEU A 334 -14.48 -4.55 -5.05
N ALA A 335 -15.16 -5.15 -4.07
CA ALA A 335 -16.63 -5.07 -3.96
C ALA A 335 -17.08 -3.62 -3.77
N GLY A 336 -16.41 -2.86 -2.89
CA GLY A 336 -16.68 -1.43 -2.68
C GLY A 336 -16.43 -0.58 -3.92
N ALA A 337 -15.35 -0.86 -4.65
CA ALA A 337 -15.03 -0.16 -5.90
C ALA A 337 -16.07 -0.42 -6.99
N GLN A 338 -16.55 -1.66 -7.13
CA GLN A 338 -17.63 -2.02 -8.06
C GLN A 338 -18.94 -1.32 -7.70
N ALA A 339 -19.29 -1.25 -6.41
CA ALA A 339 -20.48 -0.57 -5.94
C ALA A 339 -20.40 0.94 -6.19
N ALA A 340 -19.28 1.58 -5.88
CA ALA A 340 -19.04 2.99 -6.16
C ALA A 340 -19.12 3.31 -7.67
N ALA A 341 -18.50 2.47 -8.50
CA ALA A 341 -18.55 2.63 -9.96
C ALA A 341 -19.97 2.46 -10.52
N ALA A 342 -20.73 1.49 -10.01
CA ALA A 342 -22.14 1.30 -10.41
C ALA A 342 -23.00 2.51 -10.02
N ALA A 343 -22.84 3.03 -8.81
CA ALA A 343 -23.56 4.22 -8.35
C ALA A 343 -23.19 5.48 -9.16
N ALA A 344 -21.91 5.68 -9.45
CA ALA A 344 -21.45 6.77 -10.31
C ALA A 344 -22.02 6.66 -11.74
N THR A 345 -22.02 5.47 -12.30
CA THR A 345 -22.59 5.20 -13.64
C THR A 345 -24.10 5.48 -13.67
N ALA A 346 -24.82 5.03 -12.65
CA ALA A 346 -26.25 5.26 -12.50
C ALA A 346 -26.63 6.75 -12.40
N LEU A 347 -25.78 7.53 -11.73
CA LEU A 347 -25.94 8.96 -11.62
C LEU A 347 -25.77 9.66 -12.97
N ILE A 348 -24.84 9.20 -13.81
CA ILE A 348 -24.50 9.82 -15.10
C ILE A 348 -25.52 9.40 -16.18
N ASP A 349 -25.89 8.13 -16.21
CA ASP A 349 -26.89 7.58 -17.15
C ASP A 349 -27.91 6.66 -16.44
N PRO A 350 -29.01 7.22 -15.94
CA PRO A 350 -30.04 6.44 -15.24
C PRO A 350 -30.64 5.27 -16.05
N ARG A 351 -30.48 5.27 -17.38
CA ARG A 351 -30.99 4.17 -18.23
C ARG A 351 -30.21 2.89 -18.05
N LEU A 352 -28.96 2.96 -17.61
CA LEU A 352 -28.11 1.79 -17.34
C LEU A 352 -28.53 1.03 -16.07
N LEU A 353 -29.27 1.68 -15.15
CA LEU A 353 -29.84 0.98 -13.97
C LEU A 353 -30.88 -0.07 -14.36
N GLY A 354 -31.74 0.22 -15.34
CA GLY A 354 -32.75 -0.73 -15.82
C GLY A 354 -32.15 -1.98 -16.47
N ALA A 355 -31.04 -1.83 -17.18
CA ALA A 355 -30.33 -2.94 -17.80
C ALA A 355 -29.65 -3.86 -16.77
N ALA A 356 -29.05 -3.29 -15.73
CA ALA A 356 -28.40 -4.06 -14.66
C ALA A 356 -29.42 -4.83 -13.78
N GLU A 357 -30.60 -4.24 -13.52
CA GLU A 357 -31.68 -4.94 -12.81
C GLU A 357 -32.28 -6.10 -13.63
N ASP A 358 -32.34 -5.97 -14.93
CA ASP A 358 -32.84 -7.01 -15.83
C ASP A 358 -31.80 -8.15 -16.00
N GLU A 359 -30.49 -7.84 -16.04
CA GLU A 359 -29.43 -8.85 -16.03
C GLU A 359 -29.34 -9.57 -14.67
N ALA A 360 -29.50 -8.86 -13.56
CA ALA A 360 -29.51 -9.48 -12.23
C ALA A 360 -30.71 -10.40 -12.01
N LYS A 361 -31.86 -10.12 -12.63
CA LYS A 361 -33.04 -10.98 -12.62
C LYS A 361 -32.91 -12.20 -13.54
N GLN A 362 -32.05 -12.14 -14.55
CA GLN A 362 -31.78 -13.23 -15.49
C GLN A 362 -30.56 -14.06 -15.11
N ALA A 363 -29.73 -13.60 -14.17
CA ALA A 363 -28.63 -14.39 -13.64
C ALA A 363 -29.19 -15.62 -12.93
N PRO A 364 -28.75 -16.84 -13.26
CA PRO A 364 -29.13 -18.01 -12.51
C PRO A 364 -28.72 -17.78 -11.05
N ALA A 365 -29.63 -18.15 -10.11
CA ALA A 365 -29.35 -18.03 -8.68
C ALA A 365 -27.94 -18.56 -8.41
N ALA A 366 -27.07 -17.70 -7.87
CA ALA A 366 -25.69 -18.03 -7.62
C ALA A 366 -25.67 -19.34 -6.82
N ALA A 367 -25.23 -20.40 -7.45
CA ALA A 367 -24.95 -21.63 -6.77
C ALA A 367 -23.92 -21.26 -5.69
N THR A 368 -24.25 -21.52 -4.43
CA THR A 368 -23.33 -21.39 -3.32
C THR A 368 -22.18 -22.36 -3.61
N VAL A 369 -21.10 -21.86 -4.18
CA VAL A 369 -19.88 -22.64 -4.40
C VAL A 369 -19.29 -22.92 -3.02
N PRO A 370 -19.00 -24.17 -2.67
CA PRO A 370 -18.37 -24.50 -1.40
C PRO A 370 -17.04 -23.75 -1.27
N PRO A 371 -16.63 -23.34 -0.08
CA PRO A 371 -15.39 -22.57 0.15
C PRO A 371 -14.13 -23.19 -0.46
N GLU A 372 -14.05 -24.52 -0.51
CA GLU A 372 -12.93 -25.27 -1.10
C GLU A 372 -12.82 -25.12 -2.63
N ASP A 373 -13.94 -25.07 -3.36
CA ASP A 373 -13.94 -24.87 -4.80
C ASP A 373 -13.57 -23.43 -5.20
N MET A 374 -13.92 -22.46 -4.36
CA MET A 374 -13.58 -21.06 -4.57
C MET A 374 -12.08 -20.82 -4.38
N ARG A 375 -11.45 -21.52 -3.43
CA ARG A 375 -10.01 -21.47 -3.16
C ARG A 375 -9.21 -21.98 -4.37
N GLN A 376 -9.58 -23.13 -4.92
CA GLN A 376 -8.95 -23.69 -6.13
C GLN A 376 -9.13 -22.81 -7.37
N GLN A 377 -10.28 -22.17 -7.54
CA GLN A 377 -10.50 -21.25 -8.66
C GLN A 377 -9.70 -19.94 -8.53
N LEU A 378 -9.52 -19.42 -7.31
CA LEU A 378 -8.66 -18.26 -7.03
C LEU A 378 -7.19 -18.59 -7.26
N GLU A 379 -6.72 -19.75 -6.81
CA GLU A 379 -5.36 -20.23 -7.05
C GLU A 379 -5.07 -20.40 -8.55
N GLN A 380 -6.01 -20.95 -9.32
CA GLN A 380 -5.90 -21.09 -10.78
C GLN A 380 -5.91 -19.74 -11.50
N LEU A 381 -6.72 -18.76 -11.04
CA LEU A 381 -6.76 -17.41 -11.59
C LEU A 381 -5.49 -16.60 -11.25
N LEU A 382 -4.99 -16.71 -10.04
CA LEU A 382 -3.71 -16.10 -9.62
C LEU A 382 -2.53 -16.71 -10.39
N TYR A 383 -2.49 -18.04 -10.52
CA TYR A 383 -1.48 -18.73 -11.31
C TYR A 383 -1.50 -18.33 -12.80
N ALA A 384 -2.69 -18.13 -13.37
CA ALA A 384 -2.84 -17.69 -14.76
C ALA A 384 -2.50 -16.20 -14.97
N LEU A 385 -2.61 -15.36 -13.93
CA LEU A 385 -2.22 -13.94 -13.96
C LEU A 385 -0.71 -13.75 -13.78
N ILE A 386 -0.06 -14.60 -13.00
CA ILE A 386 1.39 -14.53 -12.72
C ILE A 386 2.22 -15.10 -13.89
N ASN A 387 1.64 -16.03 -14.69
CA ASN A 387 2.35 -16.68 -15.79
C ASN A 387 1.97 -16.11 -17.17
N ARG A 388 1.40 -14.93 -17.25
CA ARG A 388 1.24 -14.10 -18.46
C ARG A 388 2.12 -12.86 -18.40
#